data_2f739ee379919744bc12c43f19d8f960
#
_entry.id   2f739ee379919744bc12c43f19d8f960
#
_cell.length_a   1.000
_cell.length_b   1.000
_cell.length_c   1.000
_cell.angle_alpha   90.00
_cell.angle_beta   90.00
_cell.angle_gamma   90.00
#
_symmetry.space_group_name_H-M   'P 1'
#
loop_
_entity.id
_entity.type
_entity.pdbx_description
1 polymer ?
#
loop_
_entity_poly.entity_id
_entity_poly.type
_entity_poly.pdbx_seq_one_letter_code
_entity_poly.pdbx_strand_id
1 'polypeptide(L)' 'MSSDRIDRMANQIARFFASRPEAEAVAGTEDHIVKFWDPRMRAALIAHLAAGGADLSPIARQAAERLRDRQAPSRG' A
#
# COMPACT_ATOMS: atom_id res chain seq x y z
N MET A 1 -8.67 -15.57 1.46
CA MET A 1 -7.70 -15.81 1.67
C MET A 1 -6.61 -14.85 1.69
N SER A 2 -5.89 -14.68 0.66
CA SER A 2 -4.70 -13.88 0.75
C SER A 2 -4.97 -12.42 0.89
N SER A 3 -6.10 -11.91 0.48
CA SER A 3 -6.30 -10.48 0.59
C SER A 3 -6.42 -10.01 2.03
N ASP A 4 -6.90 -10.85 2.92
CA ASP A 4 -6.97 -10.47 4.31
C ASP A 4 -5.60 -10.25 4.88
N ARG A 5 -4.65 -11.05 4.43
CA ARG A 5 -3.30 -10.96 4.91
C ARG A 5 -2.60 -9.73 4.35
N ILE A 6 -2.93 -9.38 3.13
CA ILE A 6 -2.32 -8.24 2.46
C ILE A 6 -2.69 -6.93 3.16
N ASP A 7 -3.96 -6.78 3.55
CA ASP A 7 -4.37 -5.55 4.22
C ASP A 7 -3.72 -5.44 5.59
N ARG A 8 -3.61 -6.55 6.32
CA ARG A 8 -2.95 -6.53 7.61
C ARG A 8 -1.48 -6.18 7.49
N MET A 9 -0.82 -6.74 6.49
CA MET A 9 0.59 -6.48 6.29
C MET A 9 0.82 -5.02 5.93
N ALA A 10 -0.01 -4.46 5.08
CA ALA A 10 0.12 -3.07 4.71
C ALA A 10 -0.14 -2.16 5.91
N ASN A 11 -1.15 -2.50 6.72
CA ASN A 11 -1.46 -1.71 7.90
C ASN A 11 -0.34 -1.76 8.92
N GLN A 12 0.34 -2.89 9.02
CA GLN A 12 1.43 -3.04 9.96
C GLN A 12 2.59 -2.12 9.59
N ILE A 13 2.89 -2.03 8.31
CA ILE A 13 3.93 -1.13 7.83
C ILE A 13 3.50 0.31 8.07
N ALA A 14 2.25 0.63 7.76
CA ALA A 14 1.73 1.97 7.96
C ALA A 14 1.82 2.38 9.42
N ARG A 15 1.55 1.45 10.32
CA ARG A 15 1.62 1.73 11.75
C ARG A 15 3.04 2.05 12.18
N PHE A 16 4.01 1.39 11.58
CA PHE A 16 5.40 1.66 11.90
C PHE A 16 5.77 3.11 11.58
N PHE A 17 5.22 3.65 10.51
CA PHE A 17 5.51 5.02 10.10
C PHE A 17 4.53 6.05 10.66
N ALA A 18 3.52 5.61 11.38
CA ALA A 18 2.41 6.49 11.77
C ALA A 18 2.80 7.63 12.70
N SER A 19 3.94 7.51 13.37
CA SER A 19 4.39 8.58 14.26
C SER A 19 4.96 9.78 13.50
N ARG A 20 5.14 9.64 12.20
CA ARG A 20 5.68 10.73 11.38
C ARG A 20 4.54 11.53 10.78
N PRO A 21 4.82 12.74 10.28
CA PRO A 21 3.80 13.49 9.56
C PRO A 21 3.20 12.62 8.45
N GLU A 22 1.93 12.82 8.17
CA GLU A 22 1.20 11.92 7.29
C GLU A 22 1.88 11.72 5.94
N ALA A 23 2.34 12.80 5.32
CA ALA A 23 2.98 12.69 4.01
C ALA A 23 4.22 11.81 4.06
N GLU A 24 5.00 11.92 5.14
CA GLU A 24 6.19 11.09 5.31
C GLU A 24 5.81 9.65 5.61
N ALA A 25 4.75 9.45 6.37
CA ALA A 25 4.29 8.12 6.70
C ALA A 25 3.83 7.39 5.45
N VAL A 26 3.11 8.09 4.59
CA VAL A 26 2.64 7.51 3.33
C VAL A 26 3.82 7.17 2.43
N ALA A 27 4.75 8.10 2.29
CA ALA A 27 5.92 7.88 1.44
C ALA A 27 6.77 6.74 1.96
N GLY A 28 6.95 6.66 3.27
CA GLY A 28 7.74 5.59 3.87
C GLY A 28 7.09 4.23 3.68
N THR A 29 5.78 4.17 3.84
CA THR A 29 5.04 2.94 3.65
C THR A 29 5.15 2.47 2.20
N GLU A 30 4.94 3.39 1.27
CA GLU A 30 5.05 3.08 -0.15
C GLU A 30 6.45 2.57 -0.49
N ASP A 31 7.47 3.27 -0.01
CA ASP A 31 8.84 2.91 -0.30
C ASP A 31 9.20 1.52 0.23
N HIS A 32 8.73 1.23 1.44
CA HIS A 32 8.97 -0.08 2.04
C HIS A 32 8.36 -1.18 1.19
N ILE A 33 7.13 -0.97 0.73
CA ILE A 33 6.44 -1.96 -0.09
C ILE A 33 7.19 -2.17 -1.40
N VAL A 34 7.62 -1.10 -2.04
CA VAL A 34 8.34 -1.20 -3.31
C VAL A 34 9.63 -1.97 -3.13
N LYS A 35 10.34 -1.74 -2.03
CA LYS A 35 11.64 -2.36 -1.82
C LYS A 35 11.58 -3.80 -1.35
N PHE A 36 10.57 -4.12 -0.55
CA PHE A 36 10.57 -5.42 0.12
C PHE A 36 9.49 -6.39 -0.32
N TRP A 37 8.43 -5.92 -0.92
CA TRP A 37 7.37 -6.81 -1.39
C TRP A 37 7.67 -7.25 -2.81
N ASP A 38 7.37 -8.53 -3.11
CA ASP A 38 7.55 -8.99 -4.48
C ASP A 38 6.38 -8.50 -5.35
N PRO A 39 6.51 -8.63 -6.67
CA PRO A 39 5.48 -8.12 -7.58
C PRO A 39 4.10 -8.70 -7.34
N ARG A 40 4.04 -9.97 -6.92
CA ARG A 40 2.76 -10.62 -6.68
C ARG A 40 2.06 -10.00 -5.48
N MET A 41 2.81 -9.71 -4.43
CA MET A 41 2.25 -9.08 -3.25
C MET A 41 1.76 -7.67 -3.56
N ARG A 42 2.54 -6.94 -4.33
CA ARG A 42 2.14 -5.58 -4.70
C ARG A 42 0.87 -5.61 -5.54
N ALA A 43 0.79 -6.56 -6.47
CA ALA A 43 -0.41 -6.69 -7.29
C ALA A 43 -1.63 -7.04 -6.46
N ALA A 44 -1.44 -7.87 -5.43
CA ALA A 44 -2.54 -8.24 -4.54
C ALA A 44 -3.07 -7.02 -3.78
N LEU A 45 -2.16 -6.15 -3.34
CA LEU A 45 -2.58 -4.94 -2.65
C LEU A 45 -3.35 -4.00 -3.58
N ILE A 46 -2.86 -3.86 -4.80
CA ILE A 46 -3.54 -3.01 -5.77
C ILE A 46 -4.93 -3.57 -6.10
N ALA A 47 -5.02 -4.89 -6.23
CA ALA A 47 -6.31 -5.52 -6.48
C ALA A 47 -7.26 -5.33 -5.30
N HIS A 48 -6.73 -5.41 -4.09
CA HIS A 48 -7.52 -5.20 -2.89
C HIS A 48 -8.05 -3.76 -2.85
N LEU A 49 -7.20 -2.81 -3.21
CA LEU A 49 -7.61 -1.42 -3.28
C LEU A 49 -8.71 -1.21 -4.32
N ALA A 50 -8.57 -1.85 -5.48
CA ALA A 50 -9.56 -1.74 -6.54
C ALA A 50 -10.90 -2.32 -6.11
N ALA A 51 -10.88 -3.30 -5.24
CA ALA A 51 -12.10 -3.92 -4.72
C ALA A 51 -12.72 -3.14 -3.57
N GLY A 52 -12.18 -1.97 -3.24
CA GLY A 52 -12.71 -1.12 -2.19
C GLY A 52 -11.73 -0.83 -1.08
N GLY A 53 -10.64 -1.56 -0.98
CA GLY A 53 -9.62 -1.31 0.03
C GLY A 53 -10.11 -1.52 1.44
N ALA A 54 -10.98 -2.50 1.66
CA ALA A 54 -11.55 -2.73 2.98
C ALA A 54 -10.45 -2.91 4.01
N ASP A 55 -10.67 -2.33 5.18
CA ASP A 55 -9.79 -2.48 6.34
C ASP A 55 -8.38 -1.89 6.18
N LEU A 56 -8.11 -1.19 5.11
CA LEU A 56 -6.85 -0.47 5.00
C LEU A 56 -6.92 0.81 5.83
N SER A 57 -5.86 1.05 6.62
CA SER A 57 -5.78 2.29 7.37
C SER A 57 -5.61 3.44 6.38
N PRO A 58 -5.88 4.68 6.81
CA PRO A 58 -5.72 5.82 5.89
C PRO A 58 -4.33 5.92 5.27
N ILE A 59 -3.28 5.67 6.05
CA ILE A 59 -1.92 5.71 5.53
C ILE A 59 -1.68 4.57 4.56
N ALA A 60 -2.12 3.36 4.91
CA ALA A 60 -1.94 2.21 4.03
C ALA A 60 -2.71 2.39 2.73
N ARG A 61 -3.91 2.95 2.80
CA ARG A 61 -4.71 3.20 1.61
C ARG A 61 -4.02 4.20 0.68
N GLN A 62 -3.51 5.27 1.24
CA GLN A 62 -2.82 6.27 0.43
C GLN A 62 -1.56 5.70 -0.20
N ALA A 63 -0.82 4.88 0.57
CA ALA A 63 0.37 4.24 0.04
C ALA A 63 0.00 3.29 -1.10
N ALA A 64 -1.10 2.56 -0.94
CA ALA A 64 -1.56 1.66 -1.99
C ALA A 64 -1.98 2.42 -3.24
N GLU A 65 -2.60 3.57 -3.07
CA GLU A 65 -2.98 4.41 -4.19
C GLU A 65 -1.77 4.91 -4.95
N ARG A 66 -0.74 5.33 -4.22
CA ARG A 66 0.49 5.79 -4.86
C ARG A 66 1.19 4.64 -5.57
N LEU A 67 1.16 3.46 -4.97
CA LEU A 67 1.74 2.28 -5.58
C LEU A 67 1.02 1.96 -6.89
N ARG A 68 -0.30 2.01 -6.87
CA ARG A 68 -1.09 1.78 -8.07
C ARG A 68 -0.72 2.77 -9.15
N ASP A 69 -0.58 4.05 -8.79
CA ASP A 69 -0.28 5.08 -9.75
C ASP A 69 1.09 4.90 -10.38
N ARG A 70 2.08 4.51 -9.58
CA ARG A 70 3.41 4.32 -10.13
C ARG A 70 3.52 3.08 -11.00
N GLN A 71 2.65 2.11 -10.80
CA GLN A 71 2.66 0.90 -11.61
C GLN A 71 1.71 0.96 -12.78
N ALA A 72 0.84 1.95 -12.82
CA ALA A 72 -0.10 2.08 -13.91
C ALA A 72 0.64 2.39 -15.19
N PRO A 73 0.17 1.88 -16.32
CA PRO A 73 0.80 2.20 -17.59
C PRO A 73 0.74 3.69 -17.84
N SER A 74 1.80 4.21 -18.40
CA SER A 74 1.83 5.61 -18.73
C SER A 74 0.78 5.92 -19.79
N ARG A 75 0.06 6.98 -19.57
CA ARG A 75 -0.90 7.33 -20.55
C ARG A 75 -0.39 8.37 -21.42
N GLY A 76 0.51 8.86 -21.08
CA GLY A 76 1.27 9.82 -21.83
C GLY A 76 0.87 10.45 -22.81
#